data_d854a44463e37f7ad026b656b7cd38af
#
_entry.id   d854a44463e37f7ad026b656b7cd38af
#
_cell.length_a   1.000
_cell.length_b   1.000
_cell.length_c   1.000
_cell.angle_alpha   90.00
_cell.angle_beta   90.00
_cell.angle_gamma   90.00
#
_symmetry.space_group_name_H-M   'P 1'
#
loop_
_entity.id
_entity.type
_entity.pdbx_description
1 polymer ?
#
loop_
_entity_poly.entity_id
_entity_poly.type
_entity_poly.pdbx_seq_one_letter_code
_entity_poly.pdbx_strand_id
1 'polypeptide(L)'
;GKKPNVLFIVCDDLNTHLGSSGYPYTQTPNLNKLAAQSLTFDRAYCQYPVCGPSRASFLSGLYPESTGVLNNNSDIRNTRPNSPSMPAFFKKHGYWTGGVGKIYHNTKTDPGEIAWHQNLRFENDELQVVKEARKKFEAERGPVDDRKNKKAWKALRVKVGGPLTAQTPPGHGPSGLRDEQHKDGKNARQVVEWLDAREQDEKQPFFIICGIQKPHVPFLAPDKYFKLYPPKGISYDPNPVDDLDDVPPLALVKRSVSFGFEFGKENDALRREYMQAYHACVTFIDAQIGLVLNKLKEEELWDDTIIVLTSDHGYHLGEH
;
A
#
# COMPACT_ATOMS: atom_id res chain seq x y z
N GLY A 1 7.48 28.40 -19.85
CA GLY A 1 8.52 27.53 -19.32
C GLY A 1 8.20 26.07 -19.59
N LYS A 2 9.18 25.19 -19.56
CA LYS A 2 9.00 23.74 -19.63
C LYS A 2 8.13 23.30 -18.45
N LYS A 3 7.11 22.47 -18.67
CA LYS A 3 6.31 21.89 -17.60
C LYS A 3 7.12 20.77 -16.93
N PRO A 4 7.19 20.71 -15.58
CA PRO A 4 7.89 19.62 -14.92
C PRO A 4 7.12 18.31 -15.07
N ASN A 5 7.81 17.20 -15.03
CA ASN A 5 7.23 15.89 -14.80
C ASN A 5 6.70 15.78 -13.38
N VAL A 6 5.77 14.86 -13.13
CA VAL A 6 5.25 14.60 -11.78
C VAL A 6 5.21 13.09 -11.54
N LEU A 7 5.92 12.66 -10.50
CA LEU A 7 5.83 11.32 -9.95
C LEU A 7 5.15 11.38 -8.59
N PHE A 8 3.95 10.81 -8.48
CA PHE A 8 3.18 10.75 -7.25
C PHE A 8 3.18 9.31 -6.71
N ILE A 9 3.81 9.09 -5.57
CA ILE A 9 3.90 7.79 -4.90
C ILE A 9 2.96 7.82 -3.70
N VAL A 10 1.98 6.94 -3.66
CA VAL A 10 1.02 6.84 -2.55
C VAL A 10 1.03 5.45 -1.96
N CYS A 11 1.36 5.35 -0.66
CA CYS A 11 1.32 4.11 0.10
C CYS A 11 -0.03 3.96 0.81
N ASP A 12 -0.39 2.72 1.11
CA ASP A 12 -1.64 2.36 1.79
C ASP A 12 -1.33 1.94 3.23
N ASP A 13 -1.92 2.62 4.21
CA ASP A 13 -1.71 2.38 5.65
C ASP A 13 -0.30 2.73 6.18
N LEU A 14 0.53 3.47 5.47
CA LEU A 14 1.88 3.81 5.91
C LEU A 14 1.83 4.87 7.01
N ASN A 15 2.24 4.50 8.22
CA ASN A 15 2.36 5.42 9.36
C ASN A 15 3.76 6.04 9.47
N THR A 16 4.02 6.73 10.58
CA THR A 16 5.29 7.43 10.85
C THR A 16 6.43 6.53 11.33
N HIS A 17 6.30 5.20 11.24
CA HIS A 17 7.39 4.27 11.56
C HIS A 17 8.46 4.27 10.47
N LEU A 18 9.02 5.43 10.19
CA LEU A 18 10.07 5.70 9.20
C LEU A 18 11.29 6.31 9.85
N GLY A 19 12.48 5.96 9.37
CA GLY A 19 13.72 6.57 9.85
C GLY A 19 13.74 8.09 9.65
N SER A 20 13.16 8.60 8.56
CA SER A 20 13.00 10.04 8.30
C SER A 20 12.07 10.75 9.29
N SER A 21 11.18 10.02 9.95
CA SER A 21 10.30 10.54 11.03
C SER A 21 10.89 10.33 12.43
N GLY A 22 12.15 9.90 12.53
CA GLY A 22 12.82 9.67 13.81
C GLY A 22 12.53 8.29 14.43
N TYR A 23 11.79 7.41 13.75
CA TYR A 23 11.53 6.06 14.25
C TYR A 23 12.73 5.13 14.03
N PRO A 24 13.37 4.60 15.10
CA PRO A 24 14.68 3.98 14.98
C PRO A 24 14.66 2.53 14.49
N TYR A 25 13.50 1.86 14.52
CA TYR A 25 13.43 0.41 14.33
C TYR A 25 13.20 -0.02 12.90
N THR A 26 12.69 0.85 12.03
CA THR A 26 12.39 0.50 10.63
C THR A 26 13.50 0.97 9.70
N GLN A 27 14.02 0.05 8.88
CA GLN A 27 15.08 0.35 7.91
C GLN A 27 14.48 0.87 6.61
N THR A 28 14.61 2.17 6.37
CA THR A 28 14.08 2.88 5.19
C THR A 28 15.13 3.74 4.50
N PRO A 29 16.25 3.14 4.02
CA PRO A 29 17.39 3.91 3.52
C PRO A 29 17.05 4.76 2.28
N ASN A 30 16.15 4.30 1.41
CA ASN A 30 15.76 5.04 0.21
C ASN A 30 14.82 6.22 0.55
N LEU A 31 13.86 6.00 1.42
CA LEU A 31 12.97 7.06 1.92
C LEU A 31 13.74 8.09 2.74
N ASN A 32 14.71 7.66 3.54
CA ASN A 32 15.59 8.58 4.29
C ASN A 32 16.42 9.46 3.34
N LYS A 33 16.97 8.89 2.26
CA LYS A 33 17.69 9.65 1.23
C LYS A 33 16.78 10.62 0.49
N LEU A 34 15.55 10.23 0.19
CA LEU A 34 14.56 11.11 -0.42
C LEU A 34 14.23 12.27 0.52
N ALA A 35 13.91 11.98 1.78
CA ALA A 35 13.58 13.00 2.80
C ALA A 35 14.71 14.02 2.99
N ALA A 36 15.98 13.56 3.01
CA ALA A 36 17.14 14.44 3.15
C ALA A 36 17.32 15.45 1.99
N GLN A 37 16.66 15.23 0.86
CA GLN A 37 16.70 16.08 -0.35
C GLN A 37 15.35 16.75 -0.64
N SER A 38 14.39 16.64 0.28
CA SER A 38 12.99 17.05 0.08
C SER A 38 12.51 17.99 1.18
N LEU A 39 11.41 18.66 0.90
CA LEU A 39 10.61 19.29 1.95
C LEU A 39 9.75 18.21 2.62
N THR A 40 10.02 17.94 3.90
CA THR A 40 9.26 17.01 4.72
C THR A 40 8.23 17.76 5.56
N PHE A 41 6.99 17.27 5.56
CA PHE A 41 5.89 17.82 6.34
C PHE A 41 5.69 16.94 7.58
N ASP A 42 6.16 17.40 8.74
CA ASP A 42 6.07 16.66 10.01
C ASP A 42 4.64 16.54 10.54
N ARG A 43 3.74 17.41 10.10
CA ARG A 43 2.34 17.45 10.49
C ARG A 43 1.41 17.35 9.28
N ALA A 44 1.55 16.26 8.54
CA ALA A 44 0.64 15.93 7.43
C ALA A 44 -0.49 15.04 7.95
N TYR A 45 -1.74 15.45 7.74
CA TYR A 45 -2.93 14.76 8.21
C TYR A 45 -3.79 14.34 7.04
N CYS A 46 -4.30 13.11 7.05
CA CYS A 46 -5.31 12.68 6.11
C CYS A 46 -6.67 13.34 6.45
N GLN A 47 -7.50 13.54 5.44
CA GLN A 47 -8.82 14.13 5.65
C GLN A 47 -9.83 13.15 6.26
N TYR A 48 -9.54 11.84 6.18
CA TYR A 48 -10.37 10.78 6.75
C TYR A 48 -9.52 9.51 6.90
N PRO A 49 -9.51 8.86 8.08
CA PRO A 49 -8.62 7.71 8.35
C PRO A 49 -9.16 6.39 7.78
N VAL A 50 -9.66 6.40 6.54
CA VAL A 50 -10.16 5.24 5.79
C VAL A 50 -9.83 5.42 4.30
N CYS A 51 -9.34 4.35 3.64
CA CYS A 51 -8.81 4.41 2.29
C CYS A 51 -9.74 5.07 1.25
N GLY A 52 -11.02 4.66 1.17
CA GLY A 52 -11.98 5.20 0.19
C GLY A 52 -12.18 6.70 0.32
N PRO A 53 -12.62 7.20 1.47
CA PRO A 53 -12.79 8.63 1.74
C PRO A 53 -11.51 9.44 1.56
N SER A 54 -10.38 9.00 2.12
CA SER A 54 -9.11 9.68 1.99
C SER A 54 -8.69 9.82 0.52
N ARG A 55 -8.74 8.72 -0.24
CA ARG A 55 -8.36 8.71 -1.66
C ARG A 55 -9.31 9.54 -2.51
N ALA A 56 -10.62 9.48 -2.26
CA ALA A 56 -11.59 10.36 -2.92
C ALA A 56 -11.27 11.83 -2.65
N SER A 57 -10.87 12.16 -1.42
CA SER A 57 -10.52 13.52 -1.02
C SER A 57 -9.27 14.04 -1.73
N PHE A 58 -8.12 13.39 -1.60
CA PHE A 58 -6.89 13.94 -2.19
C PHE A 58 -6.86 13.85 -3.72
N LEU A 59 -7.53 12.87 -4.34
CA LEU A 59 -7.62 12.78 -5.81
C LEU A 59 -8.59 13.79 -6.43
N SER A 60 -9.55 14.31 -5.65
CA SER A 60 -10.48 15.33 -6.11
C SER A 60 -10.16 16.73 -5.61
N GLY A 61 -9.36 16.87 -4.54
CA GLY A 61 -9.09 18.12 -3.84
C GLY A 61 -10.27 18.60 -2.99
N LEU A 62 -11.22 17.71 -2.65
CA LEU A 62 -12.43 18.05 -1.89
C LEU A 62 -12.42 17.36 -0.53
N TYR A 63 -13.03 17.96 0.48
CA TYR A 63 -13.25 17.32 1.77
C TYR A 63 -14.19 16.12 1.67
N PRO A 64 -14.09 15.11 2.53
CA PRO A 64 -14.94 13.92 2.49
C PRO A 64 -16.43 14.22 2.53
N GLU A 65 -16.86 15.19 3.34
CA GLU A 65 -18.25 15.66 3.40
C GLU A 65 -18.71 16.25 2.06
N SER A 66 -17.82 16.93 1.35
CA SER A 66 -18.09 17.48 0.02
C SER A 66 -18.11 16.41 -1.07
N THR A 67 -17.30 15.35 -0.94
CA THR A 67 -17.33 14.22 -1.87
C THR A 67 -18.53 13.32 -1.66
N GLY A 68 -19.09 13.26 -0.46
CA GLY A 68 -20.13 12.31 -0.03
C GLY A 68 -19.58 10.87 0.15
N VAL A 69 -18.26 10.69 0.12
CA VAL A 69 -17.60 9.39 0.32
C VAL A 69 -17.10 9.31 1.76
N LEU A 70 -17.87 8.66 2.63
CA LEU A 70 -17.58 8.53 4.07
C LEU A 70 -17.27 7.08 4.49
N ASN A 71 -17.16 6.16 3.53
CA ASN A 71 -16.80 4.76 3.76
C ASN A 71 -16.28 4.11 2.47
N ASN A 72 -15.75 2.90 2.59
CA ASN A 72 -15.17 2.17 1.45
C ASN A 72 -16.19 1.61 0.44
N ASN A 73 -17.49 1.66 0.73
CA ASN A 73 -18.55 1.20 -0.16
C ASN A 73 -19.14 2.32 -1.03
N SER A 74 -18.85 3.57 -0.70
CA SER A 74 -19.30 4.74 -1.45
C SER A 74 -18.38 5.00 -2.65
N ASP A 75 -18.95 5.56 -3.72
CA ASP A 75 -18.24 5.90 -4.96
C ASP A 75 -18.48 7.38 -5.30
N ILE A 76 -17.40 8.14 -5.39
CA ILE A 76 -17.45 9.58 -5.73
C ILE A 76 -18.15 9.84 -7.07
N ARG A 77 -18.10 8.93 -8.03
CA ARG A 77 -18.78 9.07 -9.32
C ARG A 77 -20.30 8.99 -9.18
N ASN A 78 -20.80 8.33 -8.13
CA ASN A 78 -22.23 8.27 -7.81
C ASN A 78 -22.66 9.45 -6.93
N THR A 79 -21.84 9.78 -5.93
CA THR A 79 -22.18 10.85 -4.97
C THR A 79 -21.94 12.24 -5.55
N ARG A 80 -20.91 12.37 -6.43
CA ARG A 80 -20.52 13.62 -7.05
C ARG A 80 -19.92 13.40 -8.46
N PRO A 81 -20.73 13.06 -9.48
CA PRO A 81 -20.26 12.60 -10.80
C PRO A 81 -19.34 13.58 -11.53
N ASN A 82 -19.50 14.89 -11.28
CA ASN A 82 -18.70 15.95 -11.91
C ASN A 82 -17.51 16.40 -11.06
N SER A 83 -17.10 15.62 -10.05
CA SER A 83 -15.94 15.93 -9.25
C SER A 83 -14.68 15.97 -10.10
N PRO A 84 -13.77 16.91 -9.83
CA PRO A 84 -12.46 16.90 -10.46
C PRO A 84 -11.72 15.60 -10.10
N SER A 85 -10.83 15.20 -10.99
CA SER A 85 -9.92 14.07 -10.78
C SER A 85 -8.51 14.55 -11.11
N MET A 86 -7.62 14.44 -10.16
CA MET A 86 -6.21 14.86 -10.32
C MET A 86 -5.59 14.29 -11.60
N PRO A 87 -5.63 12.98 -11.89
CA PRO A 87 -5.03 12.47 -13.12
C PRO A 87 -5.76 12.96 -14.38
N ALA A 88 -7.10 13.12 -14.36
CA ALA A 88 -7.82 13.67 -15.48
C ALA A 88 -7.46 15.14 -15.73
N PHE A 89 -7.22 15.92 -14.68
CA PHE A 89 -6.74 17.29 -14.80
C PHE A 89 -5.38 17.35 -15.50
N PHE A 90 -4.40 16.55 -15.09
CA PHE A 90 -3.09 16.49 -15.74
C PHE A 90 -3.21 16.05 -17.20
N LYS A 91 -4.01 15.03 -17.51
CA LYS A 91 -4.26 14.59 -18.89
C LYS A 91 -4.82 15.69 -19.75
N LYS A 92 -5.85 16.41 -19.26
CA LYS A 92 -6.44 17.57 -19.95
C LYS A 92 -5.42 18.68 -20.24
N HIS A 93 -4.39 18.81 -19.42
CA HIS A 93 -3.35 19.82 -19.56
C HIS A 93 -2.12 19.32 -20.34
N GLY A 94 -2.25 18.24 -21.10
CA GLY A 94 -1.24 17.76 -22.04
C GLY A 94 -0.15 16.89 -21.44
N TYR A 95 -0.35 16.37 -20.21
CA TYR A 95 0.55 15.35 -19.65
C TYR A 95 0.20 13.96 -20.19
N TRP A 96 1.21 13.16 -20.41
CA TRP A 96 1.00 11.73 -20.45
C TRP A 96 0.69 11.22 -19.04
N THR A 97 -0.34 10.41 -18.87
CA THR A 97 -0.79 9.97 -17.56
C THR A 97 -0.71 8.46 -17.43
N GLY A 98 0.10 7.99 -16.48
CA GLY A 98 0.25 6.59 -16.13
C GLY A 98 -0.19 6.33 -14.70
N GLY A 99 -1.01 5.30 -14.50
CA GLY A 99 -1.42 4.84 -13.19
C GLY A 99 -1.10 3.37 -12.99
N VAL A 100 -0.50 2.99 -11.87
CA VAL A 100 -0.27 1.59 -11.53
C VAL A 100 -0.53 1.32 -10.06
N GLY A 101 -1.19 0.20 -9.75
CA GLY A 101 -1.44 -0.28 -8.39
C GLY A 101 -2.65 0.37 -7.70
N LYS A 102 -2.57 0.57 -6.37
CA LYS A 102 -3.68 1.07 -5.57
C LYS A 102 -3.72 2.60 -5.57
N ILE A 103 -4.41 3.21 -6.53
CA ILE A 103 -4.62 4.65 -6.63
C ILE A 103 -5.98 5.02 -6.05
N TYR A 104 -7.05 4.54 -6.66
CA TYR A 104 -8.40 4.58 -6.13
C TYR A 104 -8.64 3.37 -5.22
N HIS A 105 -9.60 3.45 -4.30
CA HIS A 105 -9.88 2.36 -3.37
C HIS A 105 -10.22 1.05 -4.10
N ASN A 106 -10.99 1.13 -5.17
CA ASN A 106 -11.32 -0.03 -6.03
C ASN A 106 -11.39 0.37 -7.50
N THR A 107 -11.49 -0.62 -8.40
CA THR A 107 -11.56 -0.39 -9.85
C THR A 107 -12.82 0.34 -10.29
N LYS A 108 -13.91 0.22 -9.54
CA LYS A 108 -15.18 0.88 -9.88
C LYS A 108 -15.14 2.38 -9.67
N THR A 109 -14.28 2.86 -8.75
CA THR A 109 -14.13 4.30 -8.47
C THR A 109 -13.10 4.99 -9.36
N ASP A 110 -12.40 4.23 -10.19
CA ASP A 110 -11.41 4.76 -11.13
C ASP A 110 -12.10 5.39 -12.35
N PRO A 111 -11.74 6.62 -12.76
CA PRO A 111 -12.35 7.29 -13.92
C PRO A 111 -11.95 6.70 -15.28
N GLY A 112 -11.03 5.74 -15.33
CA GLY A 112 -10.65 5.06 -16.56
C GLY A 112 -9.98 5.97 -17.60
N GLU A 113 -10.33 5.78 -18.86
CA GLU A 113 -9.72 6.48 -20.00
C GLU A 113 -9.81 8.01 -19.95
N ILE A 114 -10.73 8.59 -19.19
CA ILE A 114 -10.79 10.05 -19.00
C ILE A 114 -9.54 10.56 -18.28
N ALA A 115 -9.00 9.75 -17.37
CA ALA A 115 -7.86 10.12 -16.54
C ALA A 115 -6.52 9.58 -17.04
N TRP A 116 -6.52 8.44 -17.73
CA TRP A 116 -5.32 7.68 -17.99
C TRP A 116 -5.03 7.45 -19.48
N HIS A 117 -3.76 7.48 -19.85
CA HIS A 117 -3.26 6.88 -21.09
C HIS A 117 -2.99 5.39 -20.86
N GLN A 118 -2.41 5.07 -19.69
CA GLN A 118 -2.24 3.69 -19.24
C GLN A 118 -2.60 3.58 -17.75
N ASN A 119 -3.36 2.53 -17.40
CA ASN A 119 -3.71 2.24 -16.01
C ASN A 119 -3.68 0.74 -15.79
N LEU A 120 -2.78 0.30 -14.90
CA LEU A 120 -2.49 -1.11 -14.69
C LEU A 120 -2.67 -1.51 -13.23
N ARG A 121 -3.12 -2.73 -13.02
CA ARG A 121 -3.22 -3.35 -11.71
C ARG A 121 -2.64 -4.75 -11.76
N PHE A 122 -1.76 -5.03 -10.85
CA PHE A 122 -1.15 -6.35 -10.70
C PHE A 122 -1.66 -7.03 -9.43
N GLU A 123 -1.64 -8.36 -9.46
CA GLU A 123 -1.87 -9.20 -8.29
C GLU A 123 -0.56 -9.86 -7.86
N ASN A 124 -0.49 -10.26 -6.59
CA ASN A 124 0.61 -11.11 -6.12
C ASN A 124 0.59 -12.44 -6.88
N ASP A 125 1.76 -13.01 -7.09
CA ASP A 125 1.84 -14.41 -7.47
C ASP A 125 1.24 -15.28 -6.36
N GLU A 126 0.92 -16.51 -6.71
CA GLU A 126 0.41 -17.48 -5.75
C GLU A 126 1.44 -17.73 -4.65
N LEU A 127 1.01 -17.64 -3.39
CA LEU A 127 1.88 -17.87 -2.24
C LEU A 127 2.56 -19.24 -2.34
N GLN A 128 3.82 -19.33 -1.91
CA GLN A 128 4.62 -20.56 -2.04
C GLN A 128 3.92 -21.76 -1.38
N VAL A 129 3.36 -21.59 -0.18
CA VAL A 129 2.61 -22.63 0.53
C VAL A 129 1.39 -23.13 -0.26
N VAL A 130 0.72 -22.23 -0.99
CA VAL A 130 -0.43 -22.60 -1.85
C VAL A 130 0.04 -23.32 -3.10
N LYS A 131 1.16 -22.87 -3.69
CA LYS A 131 1.78 -23.50 -4.87
C LYS A 131 2.25 -24.93 -4.59
N GLU A 132 2.84 -25.15 -3.42
CA GLU A 132 3.26 -26.50 -2.98
C GLU A 132 2.04 -27.40 -2.74
N ALA A 133 1.01 -26.89 -2.06
CA ALA A 133 -0.23 -27.61 -1.85
C ALA A 133 -0.93 -27.96 -3.18
N ARG A 134 -0.87 -27.07 -4.18
CA ARG A 134 -1.41 -27.32 -5.52
C ARG A 134 -0.70 -28.49 -6.18
N LYS A 135 0.63 -28.48 -6.21
CA LYS A 135 1.43 -29.56 -6.79
C LYS A 135 1.07 -30.92 -6.19
N LYS A 136 0.96 -30.99 -4.85
CA LYS A 136 0.57 -32.22 -4.16
C LYS A 136 -0.85 -32.65 -4.49
N PHE A 137 -1.79 -31.71 -4.48
CA PHE A 137 -3.19 -31.98 -4.81
C PHE A 137 -3.34 -32.52 -6.25
N GLU A 138 -2.66 -31.89 -7.22
CA GLU A 138 -2.73 -32.31 -8.63
C GLU A 138 -2.08 -33.66 -8.87
N ALA A 139 -1.01 -33.99 -8.15
CA ALA A 139 -0.41 -35.33 -8.23
C ALA A 139 -1.34 -36.43 -7.70
N GLU A 140 -2.17 -36.12 -6.69
CA GLU A 140 -3.09 -37.07 -6.05
C GLU A 140 -4.45 -37.15 -6.75
N ARG A 141 -4.96 -36.06 -7.32
CA ARG A 141 -6.35 -35.91 -7.78
C ARG A 141 -6.53 -35.39 -9.20
N GLY A 142 -5.44 -35.00 -9.86
CA GLY A 142 -5.46 -34.32 -11.16
C GLY A 142 -5.74 -32.83 -11.09
N PRO A 143 -5.88 -32.15 -12.24
CA PRO A 143 -5.91 -30.69 -12.34
C PRO A 143 -6.92 -30.01 -11.39
N VAL A 144 -6.54 -28.90 -10.78
CA VAL A 144 -7.40 -28.13 -9.86
C VAL A 144 -8.61 -27.54 -10.55
N ASP A 145 -8.56 -27.32 -11.87
CA ASP A 145 -9.63 -26.74 -12.67
C ASP A 145 -10.71 -27.77 -13.10
N ASP A 146 -10.46 -29.06 -12.91
CA ASP A 146 -11.47 -30.07 -13.10
C ASP A 146 -12.70 -29.81 -12.22
N ARG A 147 -13.90 -29.92 -12.82
CA ARG A 147 -15.16 -29.65 -12.10
C ARG A 147 -15.28 -30.42 -10.78
N LYS A 148 -14.82 -31.67 -10.74
CA LYS A 148 -14.81 -32.57 -9.57
C LYS A 148 -13.85 -32.08 -8.48
N ASN A 149 -12.78 -31.36 -8.85
CA ASN A 149 -11.70 -30.91 -7.95
C ASN A 149 -11.91 -29.51 -7.39
N LYS A 150 -12.65 -28.63 -8.10
CA LYS A 150 -12.79 -27.19 -7.75
C LYS A 150 -13.19 -26.94 -6.29
N LYS A 151 -14.18 -27.68 -5.78
CA LYS A 151 -14.66 -27.50 -4.39
C LYS A 151 -13.59 -27.90 -3.37
N ALA A 152 -12.97 -29.07 -3.58
CA ALA A 152 -11.92 -29.58 -2.68
C ALA A 152 -10.67 -28.70 -2.72
N TRP A 153 -10.26 -28.26 -3.91
CA TRP A 153 -9.14 -27.34 -4.07
C TRP A 153 -9.40 -25.99 -3.38
N LYS A 154 -10.58 -25.39 -3.57
CA LYS A 154 -10.96 -24.14 -2.90
C LYS A 154 -10.83 -24.26 -1.38
N ALA A 155 -11.32 -25.36 -0.80
CA ALA A 155 -11.25 -25.60 0.65
C ALA A 155 -9.78 -25.78 1.11
N LEU A 156 -8.97 -26.55 0.38
CA LEU A 156 -7.56 -26.74 0.70
C LEU A 156 -6.77 -25.43 0.59
N ARG A 157 -6.97 -24.65 -0.47
CA ARG A 157 -6.33 -23.36 -0.69
C ARG A 157 -6.59 -22.40 0.48
N VAL A 158 -7.84 -22.33 0.95
CA VAL A 158 -8.20 -21.50 2.12
C VAL A 158 -7.52 -22.02 3.38
N LYS A 159 -7.48 -23.34 3.58
CA LYS A 159 -6.83 -23.95 4.75
C LYS A 159 -5.34 -23.64 4.82
N VAL A 160 -4.61 -23.71 3.69
CA VAL A 160 -3.15 -23.54 3.68
C VAL A 160 -2.69 -22.07 3.53
N GLY A 161 -3.46 -21.26 2.82
CA GLY A 161 -3.13 -19.84 2.58
C GLY A 161 -3.94 -18.87 3.43
N GLY A 162 -5.05 -19.30 4.00
CA GLY A 162 -6.00 -18.45 4.72
C GLY A 162 -5.38 -17.71 5.91
N PRO A 163 -4.60 -18.35 6.78
CA PRO A 163 -3.93 -17.67 7.89
C PRO A 163 -3.05 -16.50 7.44
N LEU A 164 -2.34 -16.65 6.30
CA LEU A 164 -1.50 -15.61 5.74
C LEU A 164 -2.30 -14.49 5.05
N THR A 165 -3.47 -14.81 4.51
CA THR A 165 -4.27 -13.88 3.71
C THR A 165 -5.50 -13.33 4.43
N ALA A 166 -5.70 -13.68 5.69
CA ALA A 166 -6.81 -13.22 6.50
C ALA A 166 -6.84 -11.68 6.62
N GLN A 167 -8.04 -11.13 6.76
CA GLN A 167 -8.23 -9.68 6.95
C GLN A 167 -8.50 -9.35 8.44
N THR A 168 -9.16 -10.26 9.16
CA THR A 168 -9.50 -10.07 10.57
C THR A 168 -9.45 -11.42 11.30
N PRO A 169 -8.55 -11.60 12.27
CA PRO A 169 -7.35 -10.78 12.47
C PRO A 169 -6.46 -10.79 11.23
N PRO A 170 -5.67 -9.73 11.00
CA PRO A 170 -4.86 -9.66 9.79
C PRO A 170 -3.87 -10.80 9.68
N GLY A 171 -3.79 -11.41 8.51
CA GLY A 171 -2.71 -12.35 8.19
C GLY A 171 -1.37 -11.63 8.18
N HIS A 172 -0.31 -12.32 8.60
CA HIS A 172 1.03 -11.78 8.63
C HIS A 172 2.07 -12.89 8.46
N GLY A 173 3.24 -12.54 8.00
CA GLY A 173 4.36 -13.46 7.87
C GLY A 173 5.09 -13.38 6.53
N PRO A 174 6.21 -14.12 6.41
CA PRO A 174 6.93 -14.24 5.16
C PRO A 174 6.07 -14.93 4.08
N SER A 175 6.08 -14.34 2.88
CA SER A 175 5.24 -14.81 1.78
C SER A 175 5.82 -16.00 1.00
N GLY A 176 7.13 -16.23 1.12
CA GLY A 176 7.88 -17.15 0.27
C GLY A 176 8.04 -16.66 -1.19
N LEU A 177 7.63 -15.43 -1.48
CA LEU A 177 7.74 -14.80 -2.80
C LEU A 177 8.95 -13.86 -2.86
N ARG A 178 9.50 -13.65 -4.07
CA ARG A 178 10.50 -12.62 -4.33
C ARG A 178 9.82 -11.26 -4.55
N ASP A 179 10.60 -10.17 -4.51
CA ASP A 179 10.12 -8.80 -4.65
C ASP A 179 9.24 -8.62 -5.90
N GLU A 180 9.71 -9.09 -7.06
CA GLU A 180 9.02 -8.96 -8.34
C GLU A 180 7.77 -9.83 -8.48
N GLN A 181 7.53 -10.73 -7.56
CA GLN A 181 6.34 -11.56 -7.51
C GLN A 181 5.22 -10.94 -6.67
N HIS A 182 5.55 -9.93 -5.86
CA HIS A 182 4.56 -9.10 -5.19
C HIS A 182 3.99 -8.03 -6.11
N LYS A 183 2.73 -7.68 -5.93
CA LYS A 183 2.09 -6.62 -6.71
C LYS A 183 2.84 -5.28 -6.62
N ASP A 184 3.33 -4.89 -5.46
CA ASP A 184 4.07 -3.63 -5.29
C ASP A 184 5.44 -3.68 -5.98
N GLY A 185 6.08 -4.85 -6.02
CA GLY A 185 7.27 -5.07 -6.81
C GLY A 185 7.01 -4.99 -8.32
N LYS A 186 5.86 -5.48 -8.79
CA LYS A 186 5.40 -5.35 -10.18
C LYS A 186 5.05 -3.89 -10.50
N ASN A 187 4.38 -3.19 -9.58
CA ASN A 187 4.04 -1.77 -9.74
C ASN A 187 5.29 -0.91 -9.93
N ALA A 188 6.30 -1.10 -9.07
CA ALA A 188 7.56 -0.37 -9.19
C ALA A 188 8.27 -0.63 -10.53
N ARG A 189 8.31 -1.88 -10.98
CA ARG A 189 8.93 -2.25 -12.28
C ARG A 189 8.16 -1.68 -13.47
N GLN A 190 6.84 -1.60 -13.37
CA GLN A 190 6.05 -0.95 -14.42
C GLN A 190 6.36 0.55 -14.51
N VAL A 191 6.56 1.24 -13.39
CA VAL A 191 7.00 2.65 -13.42
C VAL A 191 8.41 2.74 -14.03
N VAL A 192 9.32 1.84 -13.69
CA VAL A 192 10.66 1.77 -14.29
C VAL A 192 10.58 1.62 -15.81
N GLU A 193 9.72 0.72 -16.32
CA GLU A 193 9.49 0.56 -17.76
C GLU A 193 8.96 1.84 -18.43
N TRP A 194 8.04 2.53 -17.75
CA TRP A 194 7.51 3.79 -18.28
C TRP A 194 8.55 4.91 -18.31
N LEU A 195 9.41 4.98 -17.31
CA LEU A 195 10.50 5.96 -17.28
C LEU A 195 11.53 5.68 -18.39
N ASP A 196 11.90 4.41 -18.57
CA ASP A 196 12.80 3.94 -19.61
C ASP A 196 12.28 4.28 -21.02
N ALA A 197 11.01 4.01 -21.26
CA ALA A 197 10.37 4.31 -22.55
C ALA A 197 10.24 5.82 -22.84
N ARG A 198 10.33 6.68 -21.82
CA ARG A 198 10.16 8.13 -21.94
C ARG A 198 11.41 8.90 -22.31
N GLU A 199 12.57 8.32 -22.18
CA GLU A 199 13.82 8.90 -22.69
C GLU A 199 13.71 9.28 -24.18
N GLN A 200 12.89 8.57 -24.94
CA GLN A 200 12.72 8.75 -26.38
C GLN A 200 11.71 9.84 -26.78
N ASP A 201 10.88 10.35 -25.85
CA ASP A 201 9.84 11.37 -26.10
C ASP A 201 9.97 12.57 -25.16
N GLU A 202 11.05 13.33 -25.30
CA GLU A 202 11.43 14.45 -24.42
C GLU A 202 10.42 15.63 -24.40
N LYS A 203 9.40 15.64 -25.26
CA LYS A 203 8.53 16.83 -25.44
C LYS A 203 7.29 16.84 -24.56
N GLN A 204 6.76 15.66 -24.17
CA GLN A 204 5.54 15.58 -23.39
C GLN A 204 5.84 15.26 -21.92
N PRO A 205 5.49 16.14 -20.96
CA PRO A 205 5.66 15.85 -19.55
C PRO A 205 4.77 14.68 -19.12
N PHE A 206 5.22 13.91 -18.14
CA PHE A 206 4.41 12.83 -17.57
C PHE A 206 3.82 13.22 -16.20
N PHE A 207 2.69 12.62 -15.90
CA PHE A 207 2.11 12.49 -14.58
C PHE A 207 1.91 11.00 -14.28
N ILE A 208 2.75 10.44 -13.42
CA ILE A 208 2.71 9.03 -13.06
C ILE A 208 2.29 8.91 -11.60
N ILE A 209 1.30 8.05 -11.32
CA ILE A 209 0.95 7.63 -9.96
C ILE A 209 1.38 6.18 -9.75
N CYS A 210 2.27 5.97 -8.78
CA CYS A 210 2.65 4.67 -8.27
C CYS A 210 1.88 4.39 -6.98
N GLY A 211 0.82 3.61 -7.06
CA GLY A 211 0.02 3.19 -5.92
C GLY A 211 0.59 1.92 -5.29
N ILE A 212 1.19 2.07 -4.12
CA ILE A 212 1.76 1.00 -3.32
C ILE A 212 0.71 0.51 -2.32
N GLN A 213 0.48 -0.81 -2.26
CA GLN A 213 -0.50 -1.37 -1.33
C GLN A 213 0.07 -1.63 0.07
N LYS A 214 1.36 -1.94 0.19
CA LYS A 214 1.96 -2.14 1.50
C LYS A 214 2.23 -0.79 2.19
N PRO A 215 2.16 -0.77 3.53
CA PRO A 215 1.99 -1.91 4.48
C PRO A 215 0.54 -2.34 4.78
N HIS A 216 -0.47 -2.03 3.99
CA HIS A 216 -1.84 -2.51 4.20
C HIS A 216 -1.90 -4.05 4.41
N VAL A 217 -2.83 -4.46 5.27
CA VAL A 217 -3.12 -5.87 5.57
C VAL A 217 -3.45 -6.71 4.31
N PRO A 218 -3.17 -8.00 4.28
CA PRO A 218 -2.36 -8.79 5.22
C PRO A 218 -0.89 -8.36 5.17
N PHE A 219 -0.18 -8.42 6.30
CA PHE A 219 1.22 -7.98 6.39
C PHE A 219 2.18 -9.03 5.83
N LEU A 220 2.23 -9.15 4.52
CA LEU A 220 3.08 -10.09 3.80
C LEU A 220 4.16 -9.37 3.02
N ALA A 221 5.40 -9.81 3.21
CA ALA A 221 6.57 -9.35 2.47
C ALA A 221 7.52 -10.53 2.17
N PRO A 222 8.50 -10.38 1.27
CA PRO A 222 9.53 -11.39 1.08
C PRO A 222 10.30 -11.70 2.35
N ASP A 223 10.70 -12.96 2.51
CA ASP A 223 11.33 -13.51 3.72
C ASP A 223 12.58 -12.73 4.18
N LYS A 224 13.35 -12.19 3.24
CA LYS A 224 14.57 -11.42 3.53
C LYS A 224 14.30 -10.19 4.42
N TYR A 225 13.13 -9.56 4.29
CA TYR A 225 12.76 -8.38 5.08
C TYR A 225 12.34 -8.78 6.50
N PHE A 226 11.68 -9.91 6.69
CA PHE A 226 11.36 -10.43 8.02
C PHE A 226 12.60 -10.73 8.86
N LYS A 227 13.68 -11.23 8.23
CA LYS A 227 14.95 -11.53 8.91
C LYS A 227 15.63 -10.29 9.53
N LEU A 228 15.28 -9.09 9.06
CA LEU A 228 15.82 -7.84 9.60
C LEU A 228 15.22 -7.48 10.97
N TYR A 229 14.07 -8.05 11.32
CA TYR A 229 13.26 -7.66 12.47
C TYR A 229 12.94 -8.85 13.38
N PRO A 230 13.92 -9.43 14.11
CA PRO A 230 13.59 -10.47 15.08
C PRO A 230 12.64 -9.90 16.16
N PRO A 231 11.52 -10.56 16.50
CA PRO A 231 10.50 -10.01 17.41
C PRO A 231 11.05 -9.60 18.77
N LYS A 232 12.05 -10.32 19.28
CA LYS A 232 12.72 -10.01 20.56
C LYS A 232 13.45 -8.65 20.56
N GLY A 233 13.83 -8.14 19.38
CA GLY A 233 14.51 -6.85 19.22
C GLY A 233 13.55 -5.68 19.03
N ILE A 234 12.25 -5.91 18.91
CA ILE A 234 11.26 -4.86 18.74
C ILE A 234 10.87 -4.32 20.09
N SER A 235 11.11 -3.01 20.27
CA SER A 235 10.67 -2.25 21.44
C SER A 235 9.50 -1.36 21.07
N TYR A 236 8.59 -1.13 21.99
CA TYR A 236 7.49 -0.18 21.90
C TYR A 236 7.13 0.30 23.31
N ASP A 237 6.59 1.47 23.41
CA ASP A 237 6.08 1.97 24.67
C ASP A 237 4.73 1.30 25.00
N PRO A 238 4.54 0.81 26.24
CA PRO A 238 3.25 0.27 26.65
C PRO A 238 2.19 1.39 26.64
N ASN A 239 0.96 1.02 26.35
CA ASN A 239 -0.15 1.97 26.44
C ASN A 239 -0.29 2.43 27.92
N PRO A 240 -0.59 3.71 28.18
CA PRO A 240 -0.93 4.16 29.53
C PRO A 240 -2.09 3.35 30.10
N VAL A 241 -2.11 3.14 31.43
CA VAL A 241 -3.16 2.36 32.09
C VAL A 241 -4.54 3.02 31.94
N ASP A 242 -4.54 4.34 31.85
CA ASP A 242 -5.71 5.21 31.73
C ASP A 242 -5.97 5.70 30.30
N ASP A 243 -5.33 5.07 29.30
CA ASP A 243 -5.36 5.49 27.89
C ASP A 243 -6.77 5.62 27.29
N LEU A 244 -7.72 4.87 27.81
CA LEU A 244 -9.11 4.85 27.33
C LEU A 244 -10.08 5.67 28.18
N ASP A 245 -9.64 6.29 29.27
CA ASP A 245 -10.52 6.95 30.25
C ASP A 245 -11.19 8.21 29.67
N ASP A 246 -10.55 8.90 28.75
CA ASP A 246 -11.07 10.09 28.07
C ASP A 246 -11.74 9.77 26.71
N VAL A 247 -11.73 8.51 26.29
CA VAL A 247 -12.34 8.09 25.03
C VAL A 247 -13.86 7.91 25.17
N PRO A 248 -14.68 8.63 24.39
CA PRO A 248 -16.13 8.45 24.45
C PRO A 248 -16.53 6.99 24.15
N PRO A 249 -17.49 6.40 24.89
CA PRO A 249 -17.91 5.01 24.68
C PRO A 249 -18.35 4.68 23.25
N LEU A 250 -18.83 5.68 22.51
CA LEU A 250 -19.23 5.54 21.10
C LEU A 250 -18.01 5.29 20.18
N ALA A 251 -16.82 5.77 20.54
CA ALA A 251 -15.59 5.55 19.81
C ALA A 251 -14.98 4.17 20.08
N LEU A 252 -15.30 3.56 21.22
CA LEU A 252 -14.87 2.21 21.60
C LEU A 252 -15.74 1.15 20.93
N VAL A 253 -15.56 0.95 19.64
CA VAL A 253 -16.34 -0.06 18.90
C VAL A 253 -15.69 -1.42 19.12
N LYS A 254 -16.46 -2.42 19.59
CA LYS A 254 -16.01 -3.81 19.83
C LYS A 254 -15.31 -4.49 18.63
N ARG A 255 -15.36 -3.90 17.44
CA ARG A 255 -14.74 -4.39 16.21
C ARG A 255 -13.41 -3.71 15.87
N SER A 256 -12.98 -2.77 16.68
CA SER A 256 -11.74 -2.01 16.44
C SER A 256 -10.46 -2.75 16.86
N VAL A 257 -10.53 -4.07 16.99
CA VAL A 257 -9.41 -4.90 17.42
C VAL A 257 -8.56 -5.24 16.19
N SER A 258 -7.54 -4.46 15.93
CA SER A 258 -6.67 -4.64 14.76
C SER A 258 -5.96 -5.97 14.74
N PHE A 259 -5.56 -6.51 15.90
CA PHE A 259 -4.66 -7.67 15.99
C PHE A 259 -5.28 -8.91 16.65
N GLY A 260 -6.61 -8.98 16.76
CA GLY A 260 -7.26 -10.16 17.34
C GLY A 260 -7.21 -10.24 18.87
N PHE A 261 -6.80 -9.18 19.57
CA PHE A 261 -6.96 -9.03 21.01
C PHE A 261 -7.87 -7.85 21.33
N GLU A 262 -8.60 -7.95 22.43
CA GLU A 262 -9.50 -6.90 22.90
C GLU A 262 -8.70 -5.74 23.50
N PHE A 263 -9.22 -4.51 23.39
CA PHE A 263 -8.68 -3.36 24.11
C PHE A 263 -8.43 -3.68 25.59
N GLY A 264 -7.25 -3.31 26.08
CA GLY A 264 -6.85 -3.56 27.47
C GLY A 264 -6.43 -5.01 27.79
N LYS A 265 -6.43 -5.92 26.78
CA LYS A 265 -5.87 -7.26 26.91
C LYS A 265 -4.65 -7.37 26.03
N GLU A 266 -3.55 -6.82 26.52
CA GLU A 266 -2.30 -6.82 25.78
C GLU A 266 -1.75 -8.22 25.58
N ASN A 267 -1.32 -8.51 24.36
CA ASN A 267 -0.55 -9.68 24.01
C ASN A 267 0.76 -9.23 23.37
N ASP A 268 1.74 -8.98 24.21
CA ASP A 268 3.06 -8.48 23.81
C ASP A 268 3.73 -9.30 22.71
N ALA A 269 3.65 -10.62 22.81
CA ALA A 269 4.26 -11.51 21.83
C ALA A 269 3.61 -11.31 20.46
N LEU A 270 2.29 -11.31 20.41
CA LEU A 270 1.52 -11.10 19.18
C LEU A 270 1.72 -9.68 18.62
N ARG A 271 1.74 -8.64 19.48
CA ARG A 271 2.01 -7.27 19.07
C ARG A 271 3.38 -7.15 18.37
N ARG A 272 4.42 -7.78 18.94
CA ARG A 272 5.77 -7.81 18.34
C ARG A 272 5.79 -8.53 16.99
N GLU A 273 5.04 -9.61 16.83
CA GLU A 273 4.91 -10.30 15.54
C GLU A 273 4.26 -9.42 14.47
N TYR A 274 3.22 -8.69 14.83
CA TYR A 274 2.58 -7.74 13.91
C TYR A 274 3.48 -6.55 13.58
N MET A 275 4.18 -6.00 14.56
CA MET A 275 5.17 -4.94 14.32
C MET A 275 6.31 -5.42 13.42
N GLN A 276 6.83 -6.64 13.65
CA GLN A 276 7.80 -7.27 12.74
C GLN A 276 7.29 -7.28 11.30
N ALA A 277 6.08 -7.77 11.13
CA ALA A 277 5.49 -7.94 9.80
C ALA A 277 5.22 -6.58 9.12
N TYR A 278 4.76 -5.60 9.88
CA TYR A 278 4.58 -4.24 9.38
C TYR A 278 5.92 -3.61 8.95
N HIS A 279 6.95 -3.66 9.80
CA HIS A 279 8.29 -3.15 9.48
C HIS A 279 8.89 -3.85 8.26
N ALA A 280 8.70 -5.18 8.15
CA ALA A 280 9.12 -5.94 6.97
C ALA A 280 8.43 -5.44 5.70
N CYS A 281 7.13 -5.15 5.77
CA CYS A 281 6.39 -4.54 4.65
C CYS A 281 6.90 -3.14 4.31
N VAL A 282 7.20 -2.31 5.30
CA VAL A 282 7.73 -0.95 5.09
C VAL A 282 9.11 -1.00 4.43
N THR A 283 10.02 -1.86 4.91
CA THR A 283 11.34 -2.00 4.27
C THR A 283 11.25 -2.60 2.87
N PHE A 284 10.29 -3.50 2.64
CA PHE A 284 10.03 -4.02 1.30
C PHE A 284 9.64 -2.90 0.32
N ILE A 285 8.69 -2.04 0.69
CA ILE A 285 8.28 -0.94 -0.20
C ILE A 285 9.36 0.13 -0.33
N ASP A 286 10.15 0.39 0.71
CA ASP A 286 11.31 1.25 0.62
C ASP A 286 12.26 0.80 -0.50
N ALA A 287 12.55 -0.50 -0.59
CA ALA A 287 13.36 -1.06 -1.65
C ALA A 287 12.71 -0.91 -3.04
N GLN A 288 11.38 -1.10 -3.15
CA GLN A 288 10.67 -0.94 -4.42
C GLN A 288 10.63 0.53 -4.88
N ILE A 289 10.37 1.45 -3.96
CA ILE A 289 10.42 2.89 -4.23
C ILE A 289 11.84 3.29 -4.65
N GLY A 290 12.86 2.73 -4.00
CA GLY A 290 14.26 2.93 -4.36
C GLY A 290 14.57 2.61 -5.81
N LEU A 291 13.99 1.54 -6.38
CA LEU A 291 14.14 1.21 -7.80
C LEU A 291 13.63 2.33 -8.71
N VAL A 292 12.44 2.87 -8.40
CA VAL A 292 11.83 3.95 -9.17
C VAL A 292 12.65 5.24 -9.08
N LEU A 293 13.08 5.61 -7.86
CA LEU A 293 13.89 6.81 -7.64
C LEU A 293 15.27 6.73 -8.31
N ASN A 294 15.88 5.54 -8.31
CA ASN A 294 17.14 5.32 -9.00
C ASN A 294 16.97 5.44 -10.53
N LYS A 295 15.87 4.88 -11.09
CA LYS A 295 15.58 4.99 -12.51
C LYS A 295 15.38 6.44 -12.95
N LEU A 296 14.71 7.28 -12.16
CA LEU A 296 14.62 8.72 -12.46
C LEU A 296 16.00 9.40 -12.58
N LYS A 297 16.97 8.96 -11.77
CA LYS A 297 18.34 9.50 -11.82
C LYS A 297 19.11 8.96 -13.02
N GLU A 298 18.96 7.68 -13.32
CA GLU A 298 19.60 7.01 -14.47
C GLU A 298 19.16 7.63 -15.81
N GLU A 299 17.88 8.01 -15.92
CA GLU A 299 17.31 8.66 -17.11
C GLU A 299 17.47 10.21 -17.08
N GLU A 300 18.25 10.76 -16.16
CA GLU A 300 18.47 12.21 -16.01
C GLU A 300 17.17 13.04 -15.85
N LEU A 301 16.09 12.40 -15.36
CA LEU A 301 14.76 13.01 -15.18
C LEU A 301 14.57 13.64 -13.79
N TRP A 302 15.52 13.44 -12.87
CA TRP A 302 15.40 13.83 -11.47
C TRP A 302 15.12 15.31 -11.27
N ASP A 303 15.91 16.17 -11.90
CA ASP A 303 15.84 17.63 -11.70
C ASP A 303 14.62 18.28 -12.39
N ASP A 304 14.05 17.59 -13.38
CA ASP A 304 12.86 18.01 -14.11
C ASP A 304 11.55 17.38 -13.56
N THR A 305 11.61 16.63 -12.45
CA THR A 305 10.48 15.89 -11.89
C THR A 305 10.11 16.35 -10.48
N ILE A 306 8.86 16.73 -10.29
CA ILE A 306 8.27 16.91 -8.96
C ILE A 306 7.94 15.52 -8.42
N ILE A 307 8.59 15.12 -7.32
CA ILE A 307 8.33 13.87 -6.64
C ILE A 307 7.50 14.15 -5.40
N VAL A 308 6.32 13.52 -5.31
CA VAL A 308 5.46 13.56 -4.13
C VAL A 308 5.32 12.15 -3.57
N LEU A 309 5.69 11.97 -2.31
CA LEU A 309 5.49 10.72 -1.57
C LEU A 309 4.57 10.98 -0.39
N THR A 310 3.52 10.18 -0.27
CA THR A 310 2.55 10.29 0.82
C THR A 310 1.93 8.94 1.17
N SER A 311 1.20 8.90 2.29
CA SER A 311 0.27 7.82 2.61
C SER A 311 -1.17 8.31 2.47
N ASP A 312 -2.12 7.41 2.26
CA ASP A 312 -3.54 7.77 2.30
C ASP A 312 -4.04 8.02 3.74
N HIS A 313 -3.52 7.29 4.70
CA HIS A 313 -3.64 7.48 6.15
C HIS A 313 -2.53 6.68 6.86
N GLY A 314 -2.61 6.47 8.15
CA GLY A 314 -1.71 5.59 8.90
C GLY A 314 -2.40 4.29 9.33
N TYR A 315 -1.73 3.54 10.21
CA TYR A 315 -2.23 2.31 10.80
C TYR A 315 -1.72 2.18 12.23
N HIS A 316 -2.61 1.95 13.19
CA HIS A 316 -2.25 1.69 14.58
C HIS A 316 -1.70 0.26 14.73
N LEU A 317 -0.63 0.12 15.51
CA LEU A 317 0.05 -1.15 15.76
C LEU A 317 -0.12 -1.60 17.23
N GLY A 318 -1.29 -1.33 17.78
CA GLY A 318 -1.67 -1.67 19.15
C GLY A 318 -1.52 -0.52 20.15
N GLU A 319 -1.15 0.68 19.69
CA GLU A 319 -1.28 1.94 20.42
C GLU A 319 -2.72 2.45 20.28
N HIS A 320 -3.30 2.93 21.41
CA HIS A 320 -4.68 3.51 21.56
C HIS A 320 -5.84 2.60 21.20
#